data_9e7c54a2813903d4297cb677bf74e430
#
_entry.id   9e7c54a2813903d4297cb677bf74e430
#
_cell.length_a   1.000
_cell.length_b   1.000
_cell.length_c   1.000
_cell.angle_alpha   90.00
_cell.angle_beta   90.00
_cell.angle_gamma   90.00
#
_symmetry.space_group_name_H-M   'P 1'
#
loop_
_entity.id
_entity.type
_entity.pdbx_description
1 polymer ?
#
loop_
_entity_poly.entity_id
_entity_poly.type
_entity_poly.pdbx_seq_one_letter_code
_entity_poly.pdbx_strand_id
1 'polypeptide(L)'
;MKHAFSTPKALTSSLIALAITLSIASGSCLADNLTLIITSDTKPAEKIYLAVFTETTQAGFPSGTPFFTTRLVPNSAGAITYYIPDLPPGRLAVSAFHDLNGNQDLDTNALGMPIEPYGFSNNVHGLFGPPNFSDVAIQIGETDRNQTTAIRLQ
;
A
#
# COMPACT_ATOMS: atom_id res chain seq x y z
N MET A 1 -14.62 71.13 61.66
CA MET A 1 -15.37 70.22 60.70
C MET A 1 -14.41 69.99 59.52
N LYS A 2 -13.78 68.82 59.47
CA LYS A 2 -12.92 68.42 58.34
C LYS A 2 -13.22 67.00 58.07
N HIS A 3 -13.88 66.78 56.96
CA HIS A 3 -14.20 65.44 56.44
C HIS A 3 -12.94 64.87 55.74
N ALA A 4 -12.44 63.75 56.23
CA ALA A 4 -11.37 62.99 55.60
C ALA A 4 -11.96 62.07 54.52
N PHE A 5 -11.54 62.26 53.28
CA PHE A 5 -11.86 61.33 52.15
C PHE A 5 -10.92 60.13 52.21
N SER A 6 -11.46 58.96 52.38
CA SER A 6 -10.79 57.69 52.29
C SER A 6 -10.74 57.25 50.84
N THR A 7 -9.53 57.02 50.31
CA THR A 7 -9.31 56.45 48.97
C THR A 7 -9.42 54.93 48.99
N PRO A 8 -10.10 54.28 48.03
CA PRO A 8 -10.13 52.84 47.97
C PRO A 8 -8.83 52.29 47.36
N LYS A 9 -8.28 51.26 48.00
CA LYS A 9 -7.15 50.45 47.50
C LYS A 9 -7.58 49.67 46.25
N ALA A 10 -6.86 49.89 45.16
CA ALA A 10 -7.02 49.08 43.95
C ALA A 10 -6.47 47.66 44.21
N LEU A 11 -7.35 46.67 44.07
CA LEU A 11 -6.97 45.25 43.94
C LEU A 11 -6.43 45.02 42.54
N THR A 12 -5.13 44.79 42.41
CA THR A 12 -4.50 44.31 41.19
C THR A 12 -4.77 42.81 41.08
N SER A 13 -5.78 42.42 40.29
CA SER A 13 -5.96 41.03 39.87
C SER A 13 -4.92 40.66 38.85
N SER A 14 -3.93 39.85 39.28
CA SER A 14 -2.97 39.23 38.41
C SER A 14 -3.63 38.06 37.64
N LEU A 15 -3.99 38.30 36.40
CA LEU A 15 -4.44 37.24 35.47
C LEU A 15 -3.18 36.51 34.99
N ILE A 16 -2.91 35.36 35.58
CA ILE A 16 -1.93 34.38 35.04
C ILE A 16 -2.59 33.73 33.83
N ALA A 17 -2.24 34.21 32.63
CA ALA A 17 -2.59 33.56 31.38
C ALA A 17 -1.76 32.27 31.23
N LEU A 18 -2.35 31.11 31.51
CA LEU A 18 -1.76 29.81 31.23
C LEU A 18 -1.80 29.59 29.72
N ALA A 19 -0.72 29.93 29.03
CA ALA A 19 -0.56 29.59 27.62
C ALA A 19 -0.33 28.09 27.47
N ILE A 20 -1.37 27.35 27.15
CA ILE A 20 -1.25 25.95 26.73
C ILE A 20 -0.69 25.97 25.30
N THR A 21 0.61 25.78 25.17
CA THR A 21 1.22 25.52 23.86
C THR A 21 0.85 24.10 23.42
N LEU A 22 -0.17 24.00 22.59
CA LEU A 22 -0.51 22.76 21.88
C LEU A 22 0.59 22.52 20.85
N SER A 23 1.62 21.74 21.21
CA SER A 23 2.60 21.23 20.28
C SER A 23 1.89 20.23 19.35
N ILE A 24 1.48 20.72 18.18
CA ILE A 24 1.08 19.86 17.09
C ILE A 24 2.38 19.20 16.58
N ALA A 25 2.68 18.02 17.07
CA ALA A 25 3.68 17.17 16.46
C ALA A 25 3.17 16.82 15.05
N SER A 26 3.57 17.63 14.07
CA SER A 26 3.44 17.27 12.66
C SER A 26 4.34 16.07 12.42
N GLY A 27 3.84 14.88 12.70
CA GLY A 27 4.46 13.65 12.26
C GLY A 27 4.50 13.71 10.73
N SER A 28 5.67 13.99 10.17
CA SER A 28 5.90 13.77 8.75
C SER A 28 5.60 12.30 8.51
N CYS A 29 4.44 11.98 7.96
CA CYS A 29 4.16 10.68 7.41
C CYS A 29 5.12 10.55 6.21
N LEU A 30 6.28 9.96 6.47
CA LEU A 30 7.25 9.73 5.42
C LEU A 30 6.70 8.54 4.63
N ALA A 31 6.45 8.78 3.38
CA ALA A 31 5.87 7.81 2.46
C ALA A 31 6.80 6.61 2.29
N ASP A 32 6.21 5.45 2.30
CA ASP A 32 6.89 4.18 2.07
C ASP A 32 6.72 3.76 0.63
N ASN A 33 7.74 3.12 0.07
CA ASN A 33 7.79 2.79 -1.35
C ASN A 33 7.99 1.29 -1.54
N LEU A 34 7.43 0.75 -2.62
CA LEU A 34 7.63 -0.64 -3.02
C LEU A 34 8.17 -0.71 -4.44
N THR A 35 9.28 -1.39 -4.61
CA THR A 35 9.81 -1.77 -5.91
C THR A 35 9.43 -3.21 -6.20
N LEU A 36 8.68 -3.42 -7.27
CA LEU A 36 8.32 -4.74 -7.78
C LEU A 36 9.26 -5.12 -8.93
N ILE A 37 9.85 -6.32 -8.85
CA ILE A 37 10.59 -6.94 -9.95
C ILE A 37 9.72 -8.08 -10.46
N ILE A 38 9.08 -7.89 -11.60
CA ILE A 38 8.16 -8.86 -12.20
C ILE A 38 8.84 -9.51 -13.40
N THR A 39 8.86 -10.83 -13.43
CA THR A 39 9.42 -11.62 -14.54
C THR A 39 8.38 -12.59 -15.06
N SER A 40 8.37 -12.80 -16.38
CA SER A 40 7.53 -13.79 -17.05
C SER A 40 8.37 -14.55 -18.08
N ASP A 41 8.22 -15.86 -18.11
CA ASP A 41 8.93 -16.71 -19.07
C ASP A 41 8.26 -16.72 -20.46
N THR A 42 7.10 -16.04 -20.59
CA THR A 42 6.38 -15.92 -21.86
C THR A 42 6.82 -14.69 -22.65
N LYS A 43 6.52 -14.66 -23.95
CA LYS A 43 6.94 -13.59 -24.85
C LYS A 43 6.45 -12.22 -24.40
N PRO A 44 7.31 -11.18 -24.48
CA PRO A 44 7.07 -9.86 -23.86
C PRO A 44 6.06 -8.95 -24.58
N ALA A 45 5.25 -9.46 -25.50
CA ALA A 45 4.39 -8.63 -26.36
C ALA A 45 3.08 -8.20 -25.68
N GLU A 46 2.69 -8.85 -24.61
CA GLU A 46 1.37 -8.67 -23.99
C GLU A 46 1.46 -7.95 -22.64
N LYS A 47 0.35 -7.55 -22.10
CA LYS A 47 0.28 -6.73 -20.89
C LYS A 47 0.28 -7.58 -19.63
N ILE A 48 0.96 -7.08 -18.60
CA ILE A 48 0.85 -7.62 -17.24
C ILE A 48 -0.12 -6.74 -16.46
N TYR A 49 -1.15 -7.36 -15.91
CA TYR A 49 -2.08 -6.74 -14.99
C TYR A 49 -1.61 -6.97 -13.56
N LEU A 50 -1.68 -5.93 -12.76
CA LEU A 50 -1.23 -5.92 -11.39
C LEU A 50 -2.33 -5.37 -10.50
N ALA A 51 -2.60 -6.08 -9.40
CA ALA A 51 -3.53 -5.64 -8.36
C ALA A 51 -2.83 -5.63 -7.01
N VAL A 52 -2.98 -4.54 -6.28
CA VAL A 52 -2.43 -4.37 -4.93
C VAL A 52 -3.57 -4.35 -3.93
N PHE A 53 -3.46 -5.17 -2.92
CA PHE A 53 -4.38 -5.28 -1.80
C PHE A 53 -3.70 -4.84 -0.51
N THR A 54 -4.43 -4.18 0.36
CA THR A 54 -4.01 -3.80 1.70
C THR A 54 -4.82 -4.57 2.74
N GLU A 55 -4.52 -4.41 4.02
CA GLU A 55 -5.34 -5.01 5.08
C GLU A 55 -6.81 -4.59 5.04
N THR A 56 -7.09 -3.38 4.55
CA THR A 56 -8.48 -2.89 4.41
C THR A 56 -9.21 -3.47 3.21
N THR A 57 -8.48 -3.97 2.21
CA THR A 57 -9.05 -4.55 0.98
C THR A 57 -8.77 -6.05 0.83
N GLN A 58 -8.21 -6.71 1.84
CA GLN A 58 -7.83 -8.13 1.78
C GLN A 58 -9.02 -9.09 1.59
N ALA A 59 -10.23 -8.64 1.90
CA ALA A 59 -11.42 -9.47 1.76
C ALA A 59 -11.62 -9.90 0.30
N GLY A 60 -11.66 -11.21 0.08
CA GLY A 60 -11.79 -11.79 -1.26
C GLY A 60 -10.51 -11.81 -2.10
N PHE A 61 -9.33 -11.54 -1.51
CA PHE A 61 -8.05 -11.70 -2.20
C PHE A 61 -7.92 -13.08 -2.85
N PRO A 62 -7.41 -13.19 -4.09
CA PRO A 62 -6.96 -12.13 -5.01
C PRO A 62 -8.05 -11.59 -5.94
N SER A 63 -9.29 -12.07 -5.84
CA SER A 63 -10.40 -11.75 -6.76
C SER A 63 -11.33 -10.64 -6.24
N GLY A 64 -11.11 -10.15 -5.02
CA GLY A 64 -11.87 -9.05 -4.43
C GLY A 64 -11.54 -7.69 -5.02
N THR A 65 -12.05 -6.62 -4.41
CA THR A 65 -11.75 -5.25 -4.82
C THR A 65 -10.37 -4.83 -4.30
N PRO A 66 -9.38 -4.59 -5.17
CA PRO A 66 -8.04 -4.20 -4.75
C PRO A 66 -8.00 -2.73 -4.28
N PHE A 67 -6.92 -2.37 -3.60
CA PHE A 67 -6.59 -0.98 -3.27
C PHE A 67 -6.33 -0.17 -4.54
N PHE A 68 -5.54 -0.71 -5.48
CA PHE A 68 -5.44 -0.18 -6.84
C PHE A 68 -5.03 -1.27 -7.84
N THR A 69 -5.23 -0.99 -9.14
CA THR A 69 -4.77 -1.82 -10.24
C THR A 69 -3.99 -0.99 -11.26
N THR A 70 -3.06 -1.65 -11.96
CA THR A 70 -2.35 -1.04 -13.07
C THR A 70 -2.01 -2.07 -14.16
N ARG A 71 -1.67 -1.57 -15.35
CA ARG A 71 -1.23 -2.35 -16.51
C ARG A 71 0.20 -1.99 -16.85
N LEU A 72 1.02 -2.99 -17.03
CA LEU A 72 2.44 -2.83 -17.32
C LEU A 72 2.74 -3.51 -18.67
N VAL A 73 3.70 -2.93 -19.41
CA VAL A 73 4.20 -3.52 -20.64
C VAL A 73 5.61 -4.03 -20.36
N PRO A 74 5.87 -5.35 -20.48
CA PRO A 74 7.20 -5.90 -20.28
C PRO A 74 8.20 -5.32 -21.28
N ASN A 75 9.47 -5.26 -20.88
CA ASN A 75 10.55 -5.00 -21.79
C ASN A 75 10.83 -6.24 -22.66
N SER A 76 11.75 -6.12 -23.62
CA SER A 76 12.12 -7.22 -24.53
C SER A 76 12.69 -8.47 -23.83
N ALA A 77 13.10 -8.36 -22.59
CA ALA A 77 13.60 -9.47 -21.77
C ALA A 77 12.50 -10.16 -20.92
N GLY A 78 11.23 -9.71 -21.03
CA GLY A 78 10.12 -10.27 -20.24
C GLY A 78 10.15 -9.83 -18.76
N ALA A 79 10.85 -8.77 -18.43
CA ALA A 79 11.01 -8.28 -17.07
C ALA A 79 10.51 -6.83 -16.95
N ILE A 80 9.95 -6.50 -15.78
CA ILE A 80 9.52 -5.16 -15.41
C ILE A 80 10.07 -4.83 -14.04
N THR A 81 10.60 -3.62 -13.87
CA THR A 81 10.78 -3.01 -12.56
C THR A 81 9.73 -1.91 -12.43
N TYR A 82 8.83 -2.05 -11.48
CA TYR A 82 7.75 -1.10 -11.23
C TYR A 82 7.85 -0.52 -9.84
N TYR A 83 7.85 0.79 -9.75
CA TYR A 83 7.96 1.54 -8.51
C TYR A 83 6.59 2.06 -8.08
N ILE A 84 6.19 1.76 -6.85
CA ILE A 84 4.94 2.20 -6.24
C ILE A 84 5.29 3.14 -5.08
N PRO A 85 5.11 4.44 -5.23
CA PRO A 85 5.35 5.41 -4.16
C PRO A 85 4.14 5.51 -3.22
N ASP A 86 4.36 6.16 -2.08
CA ASP A 86 3.32 6.69 -1.19
C ASP A 86 2.34 5.63 -0.67
N LEU A 87 2.86 4.43 -0.38
CA LEU A 87 2.03 3.36 0.16
C LEU A 87 1.67 3.61 1.64
N PRO A 88 0.45 3.26 2.05
CA PRO A 88 0.08 3.30 3.47
C PRO A 88 0.91 2.27 4.25
N PRO A 89 1.31 2.59 5.50
CA PRO A 89 1.96 1.62 6.36
C PRO A 89 1.01 0.45 6.67
N GLY A 90 1.57 -0.73 6.91
CA GLY A 90 0.83 -1.95 7.16
C GLY A 90 1.16 -3.06 6.16
N ARG A 91 0.36 -4.11 6.13
CA ARG A 91 0.58 -5.23 5.21
C ARG A 91 -0.12 -5.00 3.88
N LEU A 92 0.58 -5.33 2.81
CA LEU A 92 -0.02 -5.37 1.47
C LEU A 92 0.36 -6.67 0.76
N ALA A 93 -0.46 -7.07 -0.19
CA ALA A 93 -0.23 -8.20 -1.06
C ALA A 93 -0.39 -7.76 -2.52
N VAL A 94 0.40 -8.36 -3.38
CA VAL A 94 0.35 -8.09 -4.82
C VAL A 94 0.00 -9.38 -5.56
N SER A 95 -0.96 -9.30 -6.46
CA SER A 95 -1.22 -10.32 -7.47
C SER A 95 -0.95 -9.75 -8.86
N ALA A 96 -0.45 -10.58 -9.77
CA ALA A 96 -0.21 -10.19 -11.14
C ALA A 96 -0.50 -11.35 -12.08
N PHE A 97 -0.93 -11.05 -13.31
CA PHE A 97 -1.05 -12.03 -14.37
C PHE A 97 -0.64 -11.43 -15.71
N HIS A 98 -0.23 -12.29 -16.62
CA HIS A 98 0.18 -11.92 -17.97
C HIS A 98 -0.96 -12.26 -18.94
N ASP A 99 -1.70 -11.24 -19.36
CA ASP A 99 -2.82 -11.33 -20.30
C ASP A 99 -2.29 -11.62 -21.71
N LEU A 100 -2.39 -12.87 -22.14
CA LEU A 100 -1.81 -13.33 -23.39
C LEU A 100 -2.73 -13.11 -24.61
N ASN A 101 -4.02 -12.95 -24.40
CA ASN A 101 -5.00 -12.77 -25.48
C ASN A 101 -5.62 -11.37 -25.54
N GLY A 102 -5.32 -10.50 -24.56
CA GLY A 102 -5.74 -9.10 -24.55
C GLY A 102 -7.18 -8.88 -24.07
N ASN A 103 -7.79 -9.87 -23.38
CA ASN A 103 -9.17 -9.77 -22.89
C ASN A 103 -9.29 -9.05 -21.53
N GLN A 104 -8.19 -8.82 -20.82
CA GLN A 104 -8.06 -8.12 -19.53
C GLN A 104 -8.53 -8.94 -18.32
N ASP A 105 -8.82 -10.20 -18.50
CA ASP A 105 -9.21 -11.14 -17.46
C ASP A 105 -8.21 -12.30 -17.38
N LEU A 106 -8.02 -12.86 -16.19
CA LEU A 106 -7.21 -14.06 -16.02
C LEU A 106 -8.02 -15.29 -16.49
N ASP A 107 -7.63 -15.84 -17.62
CA ASP A 107 -8.31 -16.98 -18.20
C ASP A 107 -8.08 -18.26 -17.38
N THR A 108 -9.14 -19.06 -17.27
CA THR A 108 -9.12 -20.34 -16.57
C THR A 108 -9.66 -21.46 -17.44
N ASN A 109 -9.21 -22.68 -17.19
CA ASN A 109 -9.78 -23.87 -17.83
C ASN A 109 -11.13 -24.27 -17.17
N ALA A 110 -11.75 -25.34 -17.67
CA ALA A 110 -13.03 -25.85 -17.16
C ALA A 110 -13.01 -26.28 -15.67
N LEU A 111 -11.83 -26.44 -15.07
CA LEU A 111 -11.64 -26.77 -13.66
C LEU A 111 -11.37 -25.53 -12.82
N GLY A 112 -11.38 -24.32 -13.41
CA GLY A 112 -11.09 -23.06 -12.73
C GLY A 112 -9.60 -22.80 -12.49
N MET A 113 -8.70 -23.56 -13.12
CA MET A 113 -7.26 -23.34 -13.00
C MET A 113 -6.81 -22.32 -14.05
N PRO A 114 -5.99 -21.32 -13.66
CA PRO A 114 -5.43 -20.36 -14.62
C PRO A 114 -4.68 -21.04 -15.76
N ILE A 115 -4.87 -20.54 -16.97
CA ILE A 115 -4.15 -20.97 -18.18
C ILE A 115 -3.18 -19.90 -18.67
N GLU A 116 -3.22 -18.72 -18.06
CA GLU A 116 -2.27 -17.64 -18.27
C GLU A 116 -1.28 -17.56 -17.11
N PRO A 117 -0.04 -17.10 -17.35
CA PRO A 117 0.95 -16.97 -16.31
C PRO A 117 0.50 -15.98 -15.24
N TYR A 118 0.57 -16.36 -13.99
CA TYR A 118 0.19 -15.54 -12.84
C TYR A 118 1.20 -15.71 -11.70
N GLY A 119 1.15 -14.79 -10.74
CA GLY A 119 2.03 -14.84 -9.57
C GLY A 119 1.59 -13.89 -8.48
N PHE A 120 2.18 -14.09 -7.32
CA PHE A 120 1.92 -13.30 -6.12
C PHE A 120 3.21 -12.80 -5.51
N SER A 121 3.12 -11.76 -4.69
CA SER A 121 4.25 -11.26 -3.90
C SER A 121 4.92 -12.39 -3.12
N ASN A 122 6.22 -12.26 -2.90
CA ASN A 122 7.09 -13.25 -2.27
C ASN A 122 7.19 -14.60 -3.03
N ASN A 123 6.71 -14.67 -4.28
CA ASN A 123 6.68 -15.89 -5.10
C ASN A 123 5.96 -17.07 -4.41
N VAL A 124 4.98 -16.80 -3.59
CA VAL A 124 4.18 -17.84 -2.93
C VAL A 124 3.10 -18.35 -3.89
N HIS A 125 2.96 -19.65 -4.00
CA HIS A 125 1.92 -20.31 -4.78
C HIS A 125 1.06 -21.18 -3.87
N GLY A 126 -0.24 -21.12 -4.06
CA GLY A 126 -1.16 -22.02 -3.35
C GLY A 126 -1.14 -23.45 -3.95
N LEU A 127 -1.28 -24.46 -3.11
CA LEU A 127 -1.26 -25.87 -3.55
C LEU A 127 -2.58 -26.29 -4.22
N PHE A 128 -3.70 -25.74 -3.80
CA PHE A 128 -5.05 -26.12 -4.27
C PHE A 128 -5.91 -24.90 -4.61
N GLY A 129 -5.31 -23.80 -5.01
CA GLY A 129 -5.97 -22.54 -5.32
C GLY A 129 -5.07 -21.35 -5.00
N PRO A 130 -5.59 -20.13 -5.09
CA PRO A 130 -4.81 -18.95 -4.75
C PRO A 130 -4.41 -18.97 -3.27
N PRO A 131 -3.22 -18.43 -2.90
CA PRO A 131 -2.80 -18.30 -1.51
C PRO A 131 -3.70 -17.30 -0.76
N ASN A 132 -3.67 -17.36 0.57
CA ASN A 132 -4.32 -16.32 1.37
C ASN A 132 -3.52 -15.02 1.35
N PHE A 133 -4.17 -13.90 1.65
CA PHE A 133 -3.51 -12.60 1.78
C PHE A 133 -2.29 -12.65 2.73
N SER A 134 -2.44 -13.28 3.89
CA SER A 134 -1.38 -13.39 4.89
C SER A 134 -0.12 -14.11 4.42
N ASP A 135 -0.27 -15.04 3.48
CA ASP A 135 0.83 -15.89 3.02
C ASP A 135 1.76 -15.12 2.05
N VAL A 136 1.21 -14.15 1.36
CA VAL A 136 1.89 -13.33 0.35
C VAL A 136 2.14 -11.88 0.81
N ALA A 137 1.73 -11.53 2.03
CA ALA A 137 1.82 -10.17 2.52
C ALA A 137 3.26 -9.69 2.69
N ILE A 138 3.47 -8.43 2.36
CA ILE A 138 4.71 -7.66 2.54
C ILE A 138 4.42 -6.61 3.60
N GLN A 139 5.33 -6.45 4.58
CA GLN A 139 5.22 -5.41 5.59
C GLN A 139 5.80 -4.10 5.05
N ILE A 140 5.02 -3.01 5.09
CA ILE A 140 5.41 -1.67 4.68
C ILE A 140 5.49 -0.78 5.93
N GLY A 141 6.55 0.01 6.04
CA GLY A 141 6.65 1.10 7.03
C GLY A 141 7.22 0.76 8.40
N GLU A 142 7.69 -0.46 8.68
CA GLU A 142 8.23 -0.77 10.01
C GLU A 142 9.73 -0.48 10.16
N THR A 143 10.55 -0.87 9.20
CA THR A 143 12.02 -0.78 9.32
C THR A 143 12.70 -0.22 8.09
N ASP A 144 12.13 -0.43 6.91
CA ASP A 144 12.70 0.00 5.64
C ASP A 144 11.61 0.67 4.79
N ARG A 145 11.87 1.90 4.36
CA ARG A 145 10.96 2.71 3.57
C ARG A 145 10.96 2.36 2.08
N ASN A 146 11.91 1.55 1.64
CA ASN A 146 12.07 1.15 0.25
C ASN A 146 12.12 -0.36 0.18
N GLN A 147 10.97 -1.00 0.27
CA GLN A 147 10.85 -2.43 0.14
C GLN A 147 11.04 -2.87 -1.32
N THR A 148 11.62 -4.04 -1.51
CA THR A 148 11.73 -4.66 -2.83
C THR A 148 11.22 -6.09 -2.75
N THR A 149 10.35 -6.47 -3.66
CA THR A 149 9.89 -7.85 -3.80
C THR A 149 9.90 -8.30 -5.25
N ALA A 150 10.02 -9.60 -5.45
CA ALA A 150 9.99 -10.21 -6.77
C ALA A 150 8.70 -11.03 -6.95
N ILE A 151 8.17 -11.00 -8.18
CA ILE A 151 7.04 -11.81 -8.61
C ILE A 151 7.43 -12.48 -9.92
N ARG A 152 7.44 -13.79 -9.92
CA ARG A 152 7.61 -14.60 -11.14
C ARG A 152 6.24 -15.10 -11.58
N LEU A 153 5.87 -14.77 -12.80
CA LEU A 153 4.65 -15.26 -13.44
C LEU A 153 4.95 -16.61 -14.10
N GLN A 154 4.18 -17.63 -13.73
CA GLN A 154 4.34 -19.00 -14.24
C GLN A 154 3.00 -19.72 -14.36
#